data_9754bf6fb6a2a9c316a4895c8148eec0
#
_entry.id   9754bf6fb6a2a9c316a4895c8148eec0
#
_cell.length_a   1.000
_cell.length_b   1.000
_cell.length_c   1.000
_cell.angle_alpha   90.00
_cell.angle_beta   90.00
_cell.angle_gamma   90.00
#
_symmetry.space_group_name_H-M   'P 1'
#
loop_
_entity.id
_entity.type
_entity.pdbx_description
1 polymer ?
#
loop_
_entity_poly.entity_id
_entity_poly.type
_entity_poly.pdbx_seq_one_letter_code
_entity_poly.pdbx_strand_id
1 'polypeptide(L)'
;GTQVVPCDFLMPVHSHYAIGKHGYAHHKILLANFLAQTQALMLGKTPDEARLELQEQGLTGTELENLLPHKVFEGNRPSTSILFDKLTPNTLGKLIALYEHKIFVQGMIWDINSYDQWGVEYGKQIAQEILPLLTSDGVVTSFDSSTNGLINYTKSHK
;
A
#
# COMPACT_ATOMS: atom_id res chain seq x y z
N GLY A 1 -4.37 15.42 -1.26
CA GLY A 1 -3.76 15.78 0.03
C GLY A 1 -2.70 16.86 -0.14
N THR A 2 -2.43 17.59 0.91
CA THR A 2 -1.43 18.68 0.92
C THR A 2 0.01 18.17 0.96
N GLN A 3 0.21 16.91 1.30
CA GLN A 3 1.53 16.29 1.40
C GLN A 3 1.78 15.35 0.23
N VAL A 4 2.92 15.54 -0.44
CA VAL A 4 3.37 14.65 -1.51
C VAL A 4 3.97 13.38 -0.91
N VAL A 5 3.44 12.23 -1.29
CA VAL A 5 3.95 10.92 -0.87
C VAL A 5 4.62 10.24 -2.07
N PRO A 6 5.94 10.00 -2.03
CA PRO A 6 6.62 9.22 -3.07
C PRO A 6 6.10 7.79 -3.11
N CYS A 7 5.87 7.26 -4.31
CA CYS A 7 5.37 5.91 -4.52
C CYS A 7 6.38 5.05 -5.27
N ASP A 8 6.58 3.83 -4.80
CA ASP A 8 7.36 2.82 -5.51
C ASP A 8 6.39 1.87 -6.24
N PHE A 9 6.58 1.70 -7.56
CA PHE A 9 5.82 0.80 -8.40
C PHE A 9 6.71 -0.37 -8.81
N LEU A 10 6.26 -1.59 -8.53
CA LEU A 10 7.02 -2.81 -8.80
C LEU A 10 6.27 -3.67 -9.82
N MET A 11 6.96 -4.09 -10.88
CA MET A 11 6.32 -4.86 -11.95
C MET A 11 7.26 -5.91 -12.54
N PRO A 12 6.88 -7.21 -12.58
CA PRO A 12 7.59 -8.20 -13.38
C PRO A 12 7.30 -7.99 -14.88
N VAL A 13 8.33 -8.10 -15.70
CA VAL A 13 8.20 -8.03 -17.16
C VAL A 13 7.48 -9.28 -17.69
N HIS A 14 7.72 -10.45 -17.05
CA HIS A 14 7.13 -11.72 -17.45
C HIS A 14 6.23 -12.29 -16.36
N SER A 15 5.06 -12.82 -16.77
CA SER A 15 4.16 -13.58 -15.91
C SER A 15 4.58 -15.06 -15.83
N HIS A 16 4.24 -15.72 -14.72
CA HIS A 16 4.38 -17.18 -14.59
C HIS A 16 3.36 -17.93 -15.43
N TYR A 17 2.19 -17.33 -15.62
CA TYR A 17 1.04 -17.97 -16.27
C TYR A 17 0.53 -17.12 -17.41
N ALA A 18 0.25 -17.76 -18.54
CA ALA A 18 -0.40 -17.14 -19.67
C ALA A 18 -1.92 -17.14 -19.43
N ILE A 19 -2.48 -16.00 -19.03
CA ILE A 19 -3.90 -15.83 -18.76
C ILE A 19 -4.52 -14.89 -19.80
N GLY A 20 -5.72 -15.24 -20.26
CA GLY A 20 -6.50 -14.45 -21.20
C GLY A 20 -6.36 -14.94 -22.65
N LYS A 21 -7.17 -14.31 -23.53
CA LYS A 21 -7.17 -14.60 -24.97
C LYS A 21 -5.78 -14.32 -25.56
N HIS A 22 -5.22 -15.26 -26.31
CA HIS A 22 -3.85 -15.20 -26.84
C HIS A 22 -2.70 -15.23 -25.80
N GLY A 23 -2.95 -15.80 -24.61
CA GLY A 23 -1.93 -16.13 -23.60
C GLY A 23 -1.45 -14.89 -22.85
N TYR A 24 -1.15 -14.01 -22.59
CA TYR A 24 -0.60 -12.91 -21.80
C TYR A 24 -1.44 -11.62 -21.80
N ALA A 25 -2.72 -11.69 -22.23
CA ALA A 25 -3.55 -10.49 -22.34
C ALA A 25 -3.67 -9.75 -21.00
N HIS A 26 -3.91 -10.48 -19.90
CA HIS A 26 -4.01 -9.90 -18.56
C HIS A 26 -2.71 -9.24 -18.12
N HIS A 27 -1.57 -9.88 -18.38
CA HIS A 27 -0.26 -9.32 -18.00
C HIS A 27 0.08 -8.06 -18.80
N LYS A 28 -0.26 -8.01 -20.08
CA LYS A 28 -0.07 -6.81 -20.92
C LYS A 28 -0.95 -5.66 -20.46
N ILE A 29 -2.20 -5.93 -20.06
CA ILE A 29 -3.08 -4.92 -19.48
C ILE A 29 -2.51 -4.39 -18.17
N LEU A 30 -2.02 -5.26 -17.29
CA LEU A 30 -1.39 -4.87 -16.04
C LEU A 30 -0.14 -4.00 -16.27
N LEU A 31 0.73 -4.41 -17.22
CA LEU A 31 1.92 -3.64 -17.57
C LEU A 31 1.56 -2.27 -18.16
N ALA A 32 0.55 -2.20 -19.03
CA ALA A 32 0.07 -0.93 -19.57
C ALA A 32 -0.45 0.00 -18.45
N ASN A 33 -1.21 -0.53 -17.50
CA ASN A 33 -1.67 0.24 -16.34
C ASN A 33 -0.52 0.70 -15.45
N PHE A 34 0.47 -0.14 -15.20
CA PHE A 34 1.68 0.24 -14.46
C PHE A 34 2.38 1.45 -15.11
N LEU A 35 2.60 1.42 -16.41
CA LEU A 35 3.22 2.52 -17.16
C LEU A 35 2.33 3.77 -17.18
N ALA A 36 1.03 3.60 -17.36
CA ALA A 36 0.08 4.71 -17.39
C ALA A 36 -0.01 5.44 -16.05
N GLN A 37 -0.01 4.71 -14.92
CA GLN A 37 -0.09 5.33 -13.58
C GLN A 37 1.16 6.16 -13.26
N THR A 38 2.35 5.65 -13.58
CA THR A 38 3.59 6.40 -13.37
C THR A 38 3.67 7.63 -14.26
N GLN A 39 3.22 7.54 -15.51
CA GLN A 39 3.11 8.67 -16.42
C GLN A 39 2.11 9.72 -15.92
N ALA A 40 0.93 9.29 -15.46
CA ALA A 40 -0.10 10.19 -14.94
C ALA A 40 0.39 10.97 -13.71
N LEU A 41 1.14 10.34 -12.82
CA LEU A 41 1.75 11.00 -11.67
C LEU A 41 2.83 12.03 -12.09
N MET A 42 3.58 11.72 -13.13
CA MET A 42 4.64 12.60 -13.63
C MET A 42 4.10 13.81 -14.37
N LEU A 43 3.18 13.59 -15.31
CA LEU A 43 2.69 14.65 -16.20
C LEU A 43 1.46 15.37 -15.66
N GLY A 44 0.55 14.63 -15.01
CA GLY A 44 -0.75 15.15 -14.60
C GLY A 44 -1.69 15.35 -15.80
N LYS A 45 -2.69 16.21 -15.61
CA LYS A 45 -3.66 16.64 -16.63
C LYS A 45 -4.03 18.10 -16.37
N THR A 46 -3.79 18.96 -17.34
CA THR A 46 -4.07 20.39 -17.23
C THR A 46 -5.57 20.70 -17.31
N PRO A 47 -6.01 21.88 -16.82
CA PRO A 47 -7.40 22.31 -16.98
C PRO A 47 -7.87 22.36 -18.44
N ASP A 48 -6.99 22.77 -19.37
CA ASP A 48 -7.32 22.87 -20.79
C ASP A 48 -7.54 21.49 -21.42
N GLU A 49 -6.65 20.53 -21.12
CA GLU A 49 -6.80 19.12 -21.57
C GLU A 49 -8.08 18.49 -20.99
N ALA A 50 -8.36 18.73 -19.70
CA ALA A 50 -9.55 18.22 -19.06
C ALA A 50 -10.83 18.83 -19.67
N ARG A 51 -10.81 20.14 -19.99
CA ARG A 51 -11.90 20.85 -20.64
C ARG A 51 -12.20 20.31 -22.02
N LEU A 52 -11.16 20.10 -22.83
CA LEU A 52 -11.29 19.52 -24.17
C LEU A 52 -11.92 18.12 -24.12
N GLU A 53 -11.43 17.26 -23.23
CA GLU A 53 -11.98 15.90 -23.04
C GLU A 53 -13.47 15.94 -22.67
N LEU A 54 -13.88 16.85 -21.73
CA LEU A 54 -15.27 16.97 -21.33
C LEU A 54 -16.16 17.49 -22.47
N GLN A 55 -15.66 18.42 -23.29
CA GLN A 55 -16.34 18.92 -24.49
C GLN A 55 -16.52 17.81 -25.55
N GLU A 56 -15.51 17.00 -25.78
CA GLU A 56 -15.57 15.83 -26.67
C GLU A 56 -16.61 14.78 -26.20
N GLN A 57 -16.83 14.69 -24.88
CA GLN A 57 -17.87 13.87 -24.28
C GLN A 57 -19.28 14.50 -24.38
N GLY A 58 -19.39 15.72 -24.95
CA GLY A 58 -20.65 16.42 -25.14
C GLY A 58 -21.10 17.27 -23.95
N LEU A 59 -20.29 17.42 -22.89
CA LEU A 59 -20.61 18.25 -21.75
C LEU A 59 -20.38 19.74 -22.08
N THR A 60 -21.30 20.59 -21.60
CA THR A 60 -21.23 22.06 -21.79
C THR A 60 -21.78 22.81 -20.59
N GLY A 61 -21.52 24.11 -20.53
CA GLY A 61 -22.11 24.99 -19.50
C GLY A 61 -21.79 24.60 -18.07
N THR A 62 -22.76 24.70 -17.19
CA THR A 62 -22.58 24.47 -15.74
C THR A 62 -22.13 23.05 -15.39
N GLU A 63 -22.59 22.06 -16.15
CA GLU A 63 -22.22 20.66 -15.91
C GLU A 63 -20.72 20.43 -16.15
N LEU A 64 -20.18 20.99 -17.25
CA LEU A 64 -18.75 20.96 -17.54
C LEU A 64 -17.94 21.66 -16.43
N GLU A 65 -18.34 22.88 -16.05
CA GLU A 65 -17.60 23.66 -15.04
C GLU A 65 -17.61 23.00 -13.67
N ASN A 66 -18.69 22.31 -13.29
CA ASN A 66 -18.74 21.56 -12.04
C ASN A 66 -17.84 20.32 -12.06
N LEU A 67 -17.70 19.66 -13.21
CA LEU A 67 -16.90 18.43 -13.32
C LEU A 67 -15.41 18.70 -13.55
N LEU A 68 -15.07 19.83 -14.16
CA LEU A 68 -13.72 20.20 -14.55
C LEU A 68 -12.68 20.08 -13.41
N PRO A 69 -12.93 20.62 -12.18
CA PRO A 69 -11.96 20.51 -11.09
C PRO A 69 -11.63 19.09 -10.68
N HIS A 70 -12.57 18.16 -10.88
CA HIS A 70 -12.38 16.74 -10.56
C HIS A 70 -11.59 15.96 -11.63
N LYS A 71 -11.40 16.56 -12.81
CA LYS A 71 -10.67 15.98 -13.94
C LYS A 71 -9.25 16.52 -14.08
N VAL A 72 -8.89 17.53 -13.32
CA VAL A 72 -7.56 18.12 -13.30
C VAL A 72 -6.68 17.40 -12.30
N PHE A 73 -5.49 17.03 -12.70
CA PHE A 73 -4.50 16.37 -11.83
C PHE A 73 -3.18 17.12 -11.91
N GLU A 74 -2.67 17.53 -10.75
CA GLU A 74 -1.33 18.06 -10.67
C GLU A 74 -0.32 16.96 -11.00
N GLY A 75 0.58 17.21 -11.92
CA GLY A 75 1.73 16.34 -12.18
C GLY A 75 2.85 16.56 -11.16
N ASN A 76 4.06 16.23 -11.57
CA ASN A 76 5.27 16.37 -10.75
C ASN A 76 5.17 15.63 -9.39
N ARG A 77 4.55 14.45 -9.40
CA ARG A 77 4.46 13.55 -8.24
C ARG A 77 5.59 12.52 -8.35
N PRO A 78 6.55 12.50 -7.42
CA PRO A 78 7.70 11.62 -7.51
C PRO A 78 7.27 10.15 -7.38
N SER A 79 7.80 9.32 -8.25
CA SER A 79 7.63 7.87 -8.19
C SER A 79 8.90 7.16 -8.65
N THR A 80 9.09 5.93 -8.19
CA THR A 80 10.15 5.03 -8.63
C THR A 80 9.53 3.84 -9.32
N SER A 81 9.96 3.54 -10.55
CA SER A 81 9.53 2.34 -11.27
C SER A 81 10.61 1.28 -11.20
N ILE A 82 10.30 0.13 -10.58
CA ILE A 82 11.21 -1.02 -10.46
C ILE A 82 10.67 -2.14 -11.34
N LEU A 83 11.33 -2.34 -12.48
CA LEU A 83 11.07 -3.46 -13.39
C LEU A 83 12.06 -4.59 -13.10
N PHE A 84 11.58 -5.81 -13.07
CA PHE A 84 12.38 -7.03 -12.93
C PHE A 84 11.85 -8.13 -13.86
N ASP A 85 12.68 -9.08 -14.22
CA ASP A 85 12.34 -10.10 -15.21
C ASP A 85 11.09 -10.88 -14.81
N LYS A 86 11.14 -11.58 -13.67
CA LYS A 86 10.08 -12.46 -13.19
C LYS A 86 10.03 -12.51 -11.67
N LEU A 87 8.85 -12.60 -11.07
CA LEU A 87 8.71 -12.74 -9.63
C LEU A 87 9.03 -14.18 -9.20
N THR A 88 10.28 -14.42 -8.84
CA THR A 88 10.77 -15.67 -8.30
C THR A 88 11.06 -15.52 -6.80
N PRO A 89 11.24 -16.61 -6.03
CA PRO A 89 11.71 -16.53 -4.64
C PRO A 89 13.00 -15.72 -4.50
N ASN A 90 13.94 -15.86 -5.43
CA ASN A 90 15.18 -15.08 -5.45
C ASN A 90 14.91 -13.58 -5.66
N THR A 91 14.06 -13.22 -6.63
CA THR A 91 13.68 -11.82 -6.89
C THR A 91 12.95 -11.20 -5.70
N LEU A 92 12.03 -11.95 -5.09
CA LEU A 92 11.33 -11.50 -3.89
C LEU A 92 12.31 -11.27 -2.73
N GLY A 93 13.24 -12.18 -2.49
CA GLY A 93 14.28 -12.00 -1.46
C GLY A 93 15.15 -10.77 -1.70
N LYS A 94 15.52 -10.48 -2.96
CA LYS A 94 16.23 -9.26 -3.32
C LYS A 94 15.42 -7.99 -3.07
N LEU A 95 14.12 -8.00 -3.36
CA LEU A 95 13.23 -6.86 -3.09
C LEU A 95 13.08 -6.61 -1.58
N ILE A 96 12.91 -7.66 -0.79
CA ILE A 96 12.85 -7.54 0.68
C ILE A 96 14.15 -6.93 1.20
N ALA A 97 15.31 -7.47 0.81
CA ALA A 97 16.61 -6.97 1.23
C ALA A 97 16.84 -5.51 0.79
N LEU A 98 16.36 -5.12 -0.40
CA LEU A 98 16.43 -3.73 -0.87
C LEU A 98 15.69 -2.79 0.09
N TYR A 99 14.47 -3.14 0.52
CA TYR A 99 13.69 -2.31 1.42
C TYR A 99 14.22 -2.33 2.85
N GLU A 100 14.76 -3.44 3.33
CA GLU A 100 15.48 -3.49 4.62
C GLU A 100 16.68 -2.52 4.62
N HIS A 101 17.49 -2.54 3.56
CA HIS A 101 18.62 -1.63 3.41
C HIS A 101 18.16 -0.17 3.28
N LYS A 102 17.07 0.10 2.53
CA LYS A 102 16.48 1.44 2.40
C LYS A 102 16.11 2.00 3.78
N ILE A 103 15.39 1.21 4.60
CA ILE A 103 14.97 1.61 5.96
C ILE A 103 16.19 1.84 6.86
N PHE A 104 17.18 0.94 6.81
CA PHE A 104 18.43 1.10 7.56
C PHE A 104 19.16 2.40 7.21
N VAL A 105 19.37 2.65 5.92
CA VAL A 105 20.07 3.86 5.45
C VAL A 105 19.29 5.13 5.83
N GLN A 106 17.97 5.13 5.70
CA GLN A 106 17.12 6.26 6.11
C GLN A 106 17.25 6.51 7.61
N GLY A 107 17.23 5.47 8.45
CA GLY A 107 17.43 5.58 9.87
C GLY A 107 18.80 6.17 10.22
N MET A 108 19.85 5.74 9.54
CA MET A 108 21.21 6.28 9.73
C MET A 108 21.29 7.78 9.35
N ILE A 109 20.63 8.18 8.26
CA ILE A 109 20.59 9.59 7.83
C ILE A 109 19.82 10.46 8.82
N TRP A 110 18.74 9.94 9.41
CA TRP A 110 17.86 10.67 10.31
C TRP A 110 18.22 10.52 11.79
N ASP A 111 19.27 9.77 12.10
CA ASP A 111 19.70 9.43 13.47
C ASP A 111 18.58 8.76 14.27
N ILE A 112 17.92 7.79 13.64
CA ILE A 112 16.82 6.99 14.20
C ILE A 112 17.23 5.52 14.20
N ASN A 113 16.94 4.79 15.28
CA ASN A 113 17.08 3.34 15.30
C ASN A 113 15.95 2.69 14.49
N SER A 114 16.24 2.23 13.29
CA SER A 114 15.25 1.67 12.35
C SER A 114 14.63 0.36 12.84
N TYR A 115 15.25 -0.35 13.75
CA TYR A 115 14.84 -1.69 14.21
C TYR A 115 14.35 -1.73 15.65
N ASP A 116 14.17 -0.56 16.28
CA ASP A 116 13.64 -0.44 17.62
C ASP A 116 12.25 0.20 17.61
N GLN A 117 11.30 -0.45 18.24
CA GLN A 117 9.92 -0.02 18.30
C GLN A 117 9.36 -0.19 19.71
N TRP A 118 9.42 0.86 20.52
CA TRP A 118 8.92 0.88 21.89
C TRP A 118 7.47 0.36 22.05
N GLY A 119 6.58 0.69 21.10
CA GLY A 119 5.20 0.19 21.11
C GLY A 119 5.07 -1.32 20.94
N VAL A 120 6.00 -1.96 20.24
CA VAL A 120 6.02 -3.43 20.08
C VAL A 120 6.41 -4.11 21.39
N GLU A 121 7.35 -3.54 22.14
CA GLU A 121 7.76 -4.06 23.46
C GLU A 121 6.59 -4.00 24.45
N TYR A 122 5.82 -2.92 24.47
CA TYR A 122 4.64 -2.80 25.32
C TYR A 122 3.58 -3.88 25.00
N GLY A 123 3.32 -4.13 23.72
CA GLY A 123 2.42 -5.21 23.30
C GLY A 123 2.89 -6.60 23.74
N LYS A 124 4.21 -6.87 23.70
CA LYS A 124 4.79 -8.13 24.19
C LYS A 124 4.66 -8.28 25.70
N GLN A 125 4.81 -7.21 26.46
CA GLN A 125 4.63 -7.23 27.93
C GLN A 125 3.19 -7.62 28.28
N ILE A 126 2.19 -6.96 27.67
CA ILE A 126 0.77 -7.30 27.86
C ILE A 126 0.49 -8.75 27.44
N ALA A 127 1.06 -9.21 26.33
CA ALA A 127 0.86 -10.59 25.87
C ALA A 127 1.42 -11.62 26.87
N GLN A 128 2.54 -11.32 27.54
CA GLN A 128 3.07 -12.18 28.60
C GLN A 128 2.17 -12.24 29.83
N GLU A 129 1.45 -11.16 30.16
CA GLU A 129 0.48 -11.12 31.26
C GLU A 129 -0.80 -11.89 30.90
N ILE A 130 -1.25 -11.80 29.64
CA ILE A 130 -2.46 -12.49 29.15
C ILE A 130 -2.25 -14.01 28.99
N LEU A 131 -1.08 -14.42 28.51
CA LEU A 131 -0.80 -15.82 28.13
C LEU A 131 -1.16 -16.84 29.25
N PRO A 132 -0.74 -16.67 30.51
CA PRO A 132 -1.11 -17.61 31.59
C PRO A 132 -2.61 -17.61 31.89
N LEU A 133 -3.31 -16.49 31.65
CA LEU A 133 -4.74 -16.38 31.93
C LEU A 133 -5.61 -17.14 30.93
N LEU A 134 -5.12 -17.38 29.72
CA LEU A 134 -5.82 -18.18 28.71
C LEU A 134 -5.97 -19.64 29.11
N THR A 135 -5.12 -20.12 30.03
CA THR A 135 -5.15 -21.51 30.55
C THR A 135 -5.55 -21.62 32.03
N SER A 136 -5.71 -20.48 32.72
CA SER A 136 -6.11 -20.44 34.12
C SER A 136 -7.57 -20.84 34.31
N ASP A 137 -7.92 -21.28 35.52
CA ASP A 137 -9.30 -21.52 35.90
C ASP A 137 -10.03 -20.21 36.28
N GLY A 138 -11.36 -20.22 36.18
CA GLY A 138 -12.20 -19.08 36.55
C GLY A 138 -12.30 -17.96 35.55
N VAL A 139 -13.03 -16.93 35.92
CA VAL A 139 -13.31 -15.74 35.07
C VAL A 139 -12.18 -14.70 35.24
N VAL A 140 -11.67 -14.18 34.16
CA VAL A 140 -10.66 -13.12 34.18
C VAL A 140 -11.32 -11.74 34.27
N THR A 141 -10.85 -10.93 35.21
CA THR A 141 -11.37 -9.57 35.50
C THR A 141 -10.26 -8.54 35.67
N SER A 142 -9.01 -8.89 35.38
CA SER A 142 -7.82 -8.07 35.67
C SER A 142 -7.49 -7.01 34.63
N PHE A 143 -8.16 -7.02 33.48
CA PHE A 143 -7.98 -6.07 32.40
C PHE A 143 -9.23 -5.19 32.21
N ASP A 144 -9.25 -4.43 31.14
CA ASP A 144 -10.43 -3.71 30.67
C ASP A 144 -11.56 -4.67 30.24
N SER A 145 -12.78 -4.15 30.12
CA SER A 145 -13.97 -4.96 29.84
C SER A 145 -13.89 -5.71 28.51
N SER A 146 -13.26 -5.13 27.48
CA SER A 146 -13.08 -5.74 26.17
C SER A 146 -12.10 -6.92 26.24
N THR A 147 -10.92 -6.69 26.81
CA THR A 147 -9.88 -7.72 26.94
C THR A 147 -10.35 -8.88 27.83
N ASN A 148 -10.98 -8.58 28.96
CA ASN A 148 -11.58 -9.61 29.82
C ASN A 148 -12.64 -10.43 29.08
N GLY A 149 -13.53 -9.76 28.34
CA GLY A 149 -14.58 -10.42 27.56
C GLY A 149 -14.00 -11.38 26.52
N LEU A 150 -12.99 -10.96 25.77
CA LEU A 150 -12.32 -11.77 24.74
C LEU A 150 -11.58 -12.97 25.34
N ILE A 151 -10.84 -12.79 26.44
CA ILE A 151 -10.16 -13.89 27.15
C ILE A 151 -11.18 -14.92 27.63
N ASN A 152 -12.24 -14.48 28.32
CA ASN A 152 -13.26 -15.37 28.86
C ASN A 152 -14.03 -16.09 27.75
N TYR A 153 -14.35 -15.42 26.66
CA TYR A 153 -14.95 -16.04 25.48
C TYR A 153 -14.06 -17.14 24.90
N THR A 154 -12.76 -16.87 24.74
CA THR A 154 -11.81 -17.86 24.23
C THR A 154 -11.72 -19.08 25.16
N LYS A 155 -11.77 -18.88 26.49
CA LYS A 155 -11.73 -19.95 27.47
C LYS A 155 -12.99 -20.83 27.47
N SER A 156 -14.16 -20.26 27.18
CA SER A 156 -15.43 -20.98 27.13
C SER A 156 -15.64 -21.82 25.86
N HIS A 157 -14.78 -21.64 24.83
CA HIS A 157 -14.86 -22.33 23.53
C HIS A 157 -13.67 -23.29 23.27
N LYS A 158 -13.05 -23.78 24.34
CA LYS A 158 -12.01 -24.82 24.28
C LYS A 158 -12.59 -26.21 24.20
#